data_10eb0193beebd049a8ec457b61f0b221
#
_entry.id   10eb0193beebd049a8ec457b61f0b221
#
_cell.length_a   1.000
_cell.length_b   1.000
_cell.length_c   1.000
_cell.angle_alpha   90.00
_cell.angle_beta   90.00
_cell.angle_gamma   90.00
#
_symmetry.space_group_name_H-M   'P 1'
#
loop_
_entity.id
_entity.type
_entity.pdbx_description
1 polymer ?
#
loop_
_entity_poly.entity_id
_entity_poly.type
_entity_poly.pdbx_seq_one_letter_code
_entity_poly.pdbx_strand_id
1 'polypeptide(L)'
;VNRRSGVIGAAAGYQPGMAATANPTAATRRREPAALLVLVLLAVAVSAIRPHDYATWVLEVAPILVAIPLLVVTFARHRLTPIAYRVMAGAALLMSVGAHYTYAEVPFGDWMRDWFGFARNHYDRIGHVAQGLVAAVITRELLVRRTPLRPGGWLAVVVTAMCLGISATFELVEVVAGLIGGGVGDAYLGTQGDPVDAQWDMAMALLGALLAQLLLGRAHNRQLGWTGAAAPAHPAPATPAPPPLSRARRPAA
;
A
#
# COMPACT_ATOMS: atom_id res chain seq x y z
N VAL A 1 45.13 56.76 -18.67
CA VAL A 1 45.39 56.17 -20.00
C VAL A 1 45.61 54.67 -19.79
N ASN A 2 44.77 53.85 -20.08
CA ASN A 2 44.76 52.87 -21.12
C ASN A 2 43.68 51.77 -20.85
N ARG A 3 42.83 51.66 -21.76
CA ARG A 3 41.85 50.56 -21.93
C ARG A 3 42.57 49.26 -22.26
N ARG A 4 42.02 48.12 -21.83
CA ARG A 4 41.97 46.94 -22.70
C ARG A 4 40.75 46.08 -22.33
N SER A 5 39.91 46.00 -23.32
CA SER A 5 38.80 45.08 -23.48
C SER A 5 39.32 43.65 -23.54
N GLY A 6 38.70 42.73 -22.82
CA GLY A 6 38.86 41.30 -22.97
C GLY A 6 37.48 40.67 -23.16
N VAL A 7 37.10 40.44 -24.42
CA VAL A 7 35.93 39.62 -24.82
C VAL A 7 36.27 38.16 -24.48
N ILE A 8 35.58 37.56 -23.57
CA ILE A 8 35.62 36.11 -23.37
C ILE A 8 34.30 35.54 -23.91
N GLY A 9 34.48 34.74 -24.95
CA GLY A 9 33.40 34.11 -25.69
C GLY A 9 32.53 33.19 -24.81
N ALA A 10 31.26 33.31 -25.00
CA ALA A 10 30.26 32.40 -24.48
C ALA A 10 30.44 31.02 -25.16
N ALA A 11 30.95 30.04 -24.40
CA ALA A 11 30.85 28.66 -24.79
C ALA A 11 29.38 28.22 -24.70
N ALA A 12 28.78 28.03 -25.87
CA ALA A 12 27.46 27.41 -25.98
C ALA A 12 27.55 26.01 -25.40
N GLY A 13 27.03 25.82 -24.18
CA GLY A 13 26.89 24.54 -23.54
C GLY A 13 25.89 23.70 -24.34
N TYR A 14 26.39 22.63 -24.94
CA TYR A 14 25.58 21.53 -25.50
C TYR A 14 24.72 20.95 -24.38
N GLN A 15 23.45 21.27 -24.41
CA GLN A 15 22.43 20.55 -23.64
C GLN A 15 22.04 19.30 -24.46
N PRO A 16 22.42 18.06 -24.01
CA PRO A 16 21.89 16.86 -24.64
C PRO A 16 20.38 16.86 -24.44
N GLY A 17 19.64 16.79 -25.55
CA GLY A 17 18.19 16.78 -25.57
C GLY A 17 17.65 15.72 -24.59
N MET A 18 17.13 16.21 -23.48
CA MET A 18 16.18 15.43 -22.69
C MET A 18 14.99 15.18 -23.59
N ALA A 19 14.93 13.95 -24.13
CA ALA A 19 13.72 13.48 -24.76
C ALA A 19 12.57 13.75 -23.77
N ALA A 20 11.71 14.67 -24.08
CA ALA A 20 10.52 14.99 -23.31
C ALA A 20 9.70 13.71 -23.28
N THR A 21 9.80 12.93 -22.23
CA THR A 21 8.87 11.83 -21.96
C THR A 21 7.51 12.49 -21.88
N ALA A 22 6.68 12.25 -22.89
CA ALA A 22 5.36 12.85 -23.03
C ALA A 22 4.61 12.68 -21.72
N ASN A 23 4.34 13.79 -21.04
CA ASN A 23 3.65 13.78 -19.76
C ASN A 23 2.24 13.23 -20.05
N PRO A 24 1.85 12.06 -19.53
CA PRO A 24 0.60 11.42 -19.92
C PRO A 24 -0.54 12.39 -19.65
N THR A 25 -1.41 12.58 -20.61
CA THR A 25 -2.56 13.48 -20.50
C THR A 25 -3.43 13.09 -19.30
N ALA A 26 -4.17 14.02 -18.71
CA ALA A 26 -5.07 13.72 -17.59
C ALA A 26 -6.06 12.58 -17.92
N ALA A 27 -6.45 12.45 -19.19
CA ALA A 27 -7.28 11.35 -19.69
C ALA A 27 -6.57 9.99 -19.60
N THR A 28 -5.30 9.90 -19.99
CA THR A 28 -4.49 8.66 -19.91
C THR A 28 -4.29 8.25 -18.46
N ARG A 29 -4.10 9.21 -17.55
CA ARG A 29 -3.95 8.94 -16.11
C ARG A 29 -5.21 8.42 -15.43
N ARG A 30 -6.40 8.62 -16.00
CA ARG A 30 -7.69 8.15 -15.46
C ARG A 30 -8.11 6.79 -16.02
N ARG A 31 -7.62 6.40 -17.19
CA ARG A 31 -8.08 5.19 -17.90
C ARG A 31 -7.76 3.91 -17.14
N GLU A 32 -6.55 3.79 -16.63
CA GLU A 32 -6.12 2.57 -15.94
C GLU A 32 -6.92 2.32 -14.64
N PRO A 33 -7.02 3.26 -13.67
CA PRO A 33 -7.85 3.05 -12.48
C PRO A 33 -9.31 2.77 -12.80
N ALA A 34 -9.87 3.42 -13.83
CA ALA A 34 -11.25 3.17 -14.25
C ALA A 34 -11.42 1.75 -14.85
N ALA A 35 -10.47 1.30 -15.67
CA ALA A 35 -10.49 -0.05 -16.22
C ALA A 35 -10.37 -1.11 -15.12
N LEU A 36 -9.48 -0.91 -14.14
CA LEU A 36 -9.35 -1.79 -12.98
C LEU A 36 -10.61 -1.80 -12.13
N LEU A 37 -11.25 -0.65 -11.92
CA LEU A 37 -12.53 -0.58 -11.22
C LEU A 37 -13.62 -1.36 -11.95
N VAL A 38 -13.75 -1.21 -13.26
CA VAL A 38 -14.72 -1.99 -14.05
C VAL A 38 -14.43 -3.49 -13.95
N LEU A 39 -13.18 -3.89 -14.06
CA LEU A 39 -12.76 -5.29 -13.90
C LEU A 39 -13.17 -5.86 -12.54
N VAL A 40 -12.92 -5.12 -11.45
CA VAL A 40 -13.29 -5.53 -10.08
C VAL A 40 -14.80 -5.60 -9.93
N LEU A 41 -15.54 -4.61 -10.42
CA LEU A 41 -17.01 -4.62 -10.36
C LEU A 41 -17.61 -5.81 -11.12
N LEU A 42 -17.05 -6.16 -12.28
CA LEU A 42 -17.46 -7.34 -13.03
C LEU A 42 -17.13 -8.63 -12.26
N ALA A 43 -15.94 -8.73 -11.65
CA ALA A 43 -15.57 -9.90 -10.84
C ALA A 43 -16.51 -10.08 -9.65
N VAL A 44 -16.82 -9.01 -8.91
CA VAL A 44 -17.78 -9.04 -7.79
C VAL A 44 -19.18 -9.43 -8.29
N ALA A 45 -19.63 -8.86 -9.42
CA ALA A 45 -20.92 -9.21 -9.98
C ALA A 45 -21.01 -10.68 -10.43
N VAL A 46 -19.94 -11.19 -11.04
CA VAL A 46 -19.85 -12.61 -11.43
C VAL A 46 -19.82 -13.51 -10.18
N SER A 47 -19.04 -13.14 -9.16
CA SER A 47 -18.95 -13.92 -7.91
C SER A 47 -20.29 -14.01 -7.16
N ALA A 48 -21.19 -13.04 -7.36
CA ALA A 48 -22.54 -13.05 -6.80
C ALA A 48 -23.51 -14.01 -7.51
N ILE A 49 -23.12 -14.58 -8.65
CA ILE A 49 -23.98 -15.52 -9.40
C ILE A 49 -23.89 -16.90 -8.76
N ARG A 50 -24.91 -17.25 -7.96
CA ARG A 50 -24.99 -18.53 -7.25
C ARG A 50 -23.74 -18.84 -6.42
N PRO A 51 -23.35 -17.96 -5.48
CA PRO A 51 -22.26 -18.26 -4.56
C PRO A 51 -22.62 -19.48 -3.69
N HIS A 52 -21.62 -20.07 -3.04
CA HIS A 52 -21.84 -21.17 -2.11
C HIS A 52 -22.88 -20.81 -1.04
N ASP A 53 -22.73 -19.65 -0.40
CA ASP A 53 -23.70 -19.06 0.52
C ASP A 53 -23.70 -17.53 0.39
N TYR A 54 -24.90 -16.91 0.32
CA TYR A 54 -25.00 -15.46 0.13
C TYR A 54 -24.60 -14.65 1.36
N ALA A 55 -24.82 -15.17 2.57
CA ALA A 55 -24.47 -14.43 3.78
C ALA A 55 -22.96 -14.42 3.97
N THR A 56 -22.31 -15.56 3.78
CA THR A 56 -20.85 -15.67 3.75
C THR A 56 -20.26 -14.81 2.63
N TRP A 57 -20.83 -14.87 1.42
CA TRP A 57 -20.41 -14.02 0.29
C TRP A 57 -20.41 -12.53 0.65
N VAL A 58 -21.47 -12.02 1.30
CA VAL A 58 -21.54 -10.61 1.71
C VAL A 58 -20.41 -10.25 2.68
N LEU A 59 -20.12 -11.11 3.66
CA LEU A 59 -19.04 -10.89 4.61
C LEU A 59 -17.68 -10.87 3.92
N GLU A 60 -17.43 -11.80 3.03
CA GLU A 60 -16.17 -11.95 2.31
C GLU A 60 -15.90 -10.83 1.28
N VAL A 61 -16.94 -10.27 0.63
CA VAL A 61 -16.78 -9.12 -0.27
C VAL A 61 -16.86 -7.77 0.46
N ALA A 62 -17.25 -7.73 1.74
CA ALA A 62 -17.42 -6.48 2.48
C ALA A 62 -16.22 -5.53 2.40
N PRO A 63 -14.96 -5.97 2.51
CA PRO A 63 -13.81 -5.09 2.35
C PRO A 63 -13.76 -4.41 0.97
N ILE A 64 -14.15 -5.11 -0.10
CA ILE A 64 -14.20 -4.56 -1.47
C ILE A 64 -15.32 -3.51 -1.55
N LEU A 65 -16.51 -3.84 -1.00
CA LEU A 65 -17.68 -2.94 -1.01
C LEU A 65 -17.43 -1.65 -0.22
N VAL A 66 -16.61 -1.69 0.81
CA VAL A 66 -16.17 -0.51 1.58
C VAL A 66 -15.07 0.25 0.83
N ALA A 67 -14.10 -0.46 0.26
CA ALA A 67 -12.95 0.17 -0.40
C ALA A 67 -13.35 0.93 -1.67
N ILE A 68 -14.26 0.40 -2.49
CA ILE A 68 -14.67 1.03 -3.76
C ILE A 68 -15.23 2.45 -3.55
N PRO A 69 -16.27 2.70 -2.75
CA PRO A 69 -16.80 4.05 -2.56
C PRO A 69 -15.76 4.97 -1.94
N LEU A 70 -14.96 4.49 -0.99
CA LEU A 70 -13.87 5.28 -0.39
C LEU A 70 -12.87 5.74 -1.46
N LEU A 71 -12.42 4.84 -2.33
CA LEU A 71 -11.48 5.16 -3.41
C LEU A 71 -12.09 6.09 -4.45
N VAL A 72 -13.36 5.91 -4.80
CA VAL A 72 -14.07 6.78 -5.76
C VAL A 72 -14.20 8.20 -5.22
N VAL A 73 -14.67 8.35 -3.97
CA VAL A 73 -14.86 9.67 -3.33
C VAL A 73 -13.53 10.38 -3.12
N THR A 74 -12.49 9.65 -2.75
CA THR A 74 -11.16 10.24 -2.50
C THR A 74 -10.32 10.42 -3.75
N PHE A 75 -10.70 9.83 -4.90
CA PHE A 75 -9.90 9.79 -6.12
C PHE A 75 -9.42 11.16 -6.60
N ALA A 76 -10.28 12.18 -6.54
CA ALA A 76 -9.94 13.52 -7.01
C ALA A 76 -8.90 14.21 -6.10
N ARG A 77 -8.96 13.95 -4.81
CA ARG A 77 -8.11 14.58 -3.78
C ARG A 77 -6.86 13.78 -3.46
N HIS A 78 -6.95 12.45 -3.53
CA HIS A 78 -5.93 11.50 -3.07
C HIS A 78 -5.76 10.35 -4.06
N ARG A 79 -5.34 10.69 -5.29
CA ARG A 79 -5.02 9.66 -6.27
C ARG A 79 -3.81 8.86 -5.80
N LEU A 80 -3.99 7.56 -5.68
CA LEU A 80 -2.92 6.62 -5.35
C LEU A 80 -2.03 6.34 -6.56
N THR A 81 -0.91 5.68 -6.32
CA THR A 81 -0.01 5.24 -7.38
C THR A 81 -0.64 4.12 -8.23
N PRO A 82 -0.22 3.95 -9.49
CA PRO A 82 -0.64 2.81 -10.31
C PRO A 82 -0.37 1.45 -9.65
N ILE A 83 0.76 1.29 -8.95
CA ILE A 83 1.05 0.06 -8.19
C ILE A 83 -0.05 -0.20 -7.15
N ALA A 84 -0.47 0.82 -6.39
CA ALA A 84 -1.51 0.66 -5.37
C ALA A 84 -2.82 0.18 -5.99
N TYR A 85 -3.28 0.79 -7.09
CA TYR A 85 -4.50 0.34 -7.78
C TYR A 85 -4.40 -1.07 -8.33
N ARG A 86 -3.25 -1.47 -8.90
CA ARG A 86 -3.03 -2.82 -9.43
C ARG A 86 -3.05 -3.87 -8.33
N VAL A 87 -2.36 -3.62 -7.23
CA VAL A 87 -2.30 -4.55 -6.09
C VAL A 87 -3.68 -4.70 -5.44
N MET A 88 -4.40 -3.59 -5.24
CA MET A 88 -5.80 -3.65 -4.74
C MET A 88 -6.72 -4.40 -5.69
N ALA A 89 -6.63 -4.15 -6.99
CA ALA A 89 -7.45 -4.86 -7.97
C ALA A 89 -7.13 -6.37 -7.97
N GLY A 90 -5.86 -6.76 -7.96
CA GLY A 90 -5.45 -8.15 -7.88
C GLY A 90 -5.97 -8.85 -6.62
N ALA A 91 -5.89 -8.20 -5.45
CA ALA A 91 -6.45 -8.71 -4.22
C ALA A 91 -7.99 -8.83 -4.28
N ALA A 92 -8.68 -7.83 -4.84
CA ALA A 92 -10.12 -7.86 -5.00
C ALA A 92 -10.59 -8.99 -5.94
N LEU A 93 -9.85 -9.28 -7.00
CA LEU A 93 -10.13 -10.44 -7.87
C LEU A 93 -9.98 -11.75 -7.11
N LEU A 94 -8.90 -11.90 -6.35
CA LEU A 94 -8.66 -13.07 -5.51
C LEU A 94 -9.78 -13.23 -4.48
N MET A 95 -10.16 -12.16 -3.77
CA MET A 95 -11.27 -12.16 -2.83
C MET A 95 -12.60 -12.51 -3.49
N SER A 96 -12.87 -12.01 -4.71
CA SER A 96 -14.11 -12.35 -5.43
C SER A 96 -14.22 -13.86 -5.76
N VAL A 97 -13.08 -14.52 -6.04
CA VAL A 97 -13.05 -15.98 -6.21
C VAL A 97 -13.30 -16.68 -4.87
N GLY A 98 -12.63 -16.25 -3.79
CA GLY A 98 -12.87 -16.76 -2.43
C GLY A 98 -14.33 -16.67 -2.05
N ALA A 99 -14.94 -15.50 -2.23
CA ALA A 99 -16.32 -15.24 -1.89
C ALA A 99 -17.33 -16.09 -2.68
N HIS A 100 -17.03 -16.41 -3.94
CA HIS A 100 -17.91 -17.27 -4.74
C HIS A 100 -18.00 -18.70 -4.20
N TYR A 101 -16.86 -19.26 -3.82
CA TYR A 101 -16.76 -20.66 -3.37
C TYR A 101 -16.82 -20.84 -1.86
N THR A 102 -16.63 -19.76 -1.07
CA THR A 102 -16.12 -19.76 0.30
C THR A 102 -14.63 -20.16 0.35
N TYR A 103 -13.81 -19.43 1.10
CA TYR A 103 -12.34 -19.57 1.04
C TYR A 103 -11.86 -20.99 1.30
N ALA A 104 -12.53 -21.71 2.21
CA ALA A 104 -12.21 -23.10 2.54
C ALA A 104 -12.50 -24.12 1.43
N GLU A 105 -13.29 -23.75 0.41
CA GLU A 105 -13.76 -24.65 -0.64
C GLU A 105 -13.36 -24.19 -2.06
N VAL A 106 -12.42 -23.25 -2.16
CA VAL A 106 -11.93 -22.81 -3.47
C VAL A 106 -11.20 -23.96 -4.16
N PRO A 107 -11.61 -24.37 -5.39
CA PRO A 107 -11.03 -25.53 -6.09
C PRO A 107 -9.50 -25.47 -6.27
N PHE A 108 -8.95 -24.28 -6.45
CA PHE A 108 -7.49 -24.09 -6.53
C PHE A 108 -6.78 -24.48 -5.22
N GLY A 109 -7.38 -24.17 -4.08
CA GLY A 109 -6.84 -24.54 -2.78
C GLY A 109 -6.93 -26.04 -2.53
N ASP A 110 -8.02 -26.71 -2.98
CA ASP A 110 -8.14 -28.17 -2.92
C ASP A 110 -7.12 -28.86 -3.80
N TRP A 111 -6.92 -28.33 -4.99
CA TRP A 111 -5.89 -28.82 -5.91
C TRP A 111 -4.47 -28.68 -5.31
N MET A 112 -4.16 -27.58 -4.64
CA MET A 112 -2.89 -27.45 -3.91
C MET A 112 -2.81 -28.42 -2.76
N ARG A 113 -3.88 -28.64 -1.99
CA ARG A 113 -3.95 -29.61 -0.90
C ARG A 113 -3.57 -31.00 -1.41
N ASP A 114 -4.18 -31.43 -2.52
CA ASP A 114 -3.98 -32.76 -3.10
C ASP A 114 -2.55 -32.92 -3.68
N TRP A 115 -1.99 -31.88 -4.29
CA TRP A 115 -0.65 -31.91 -4.87
C TRP A 115 0.47 -31.93 -3.85
N PHE A 116 0.32 -31.14 -2.78
CA PHE A 116 1.35 -30.96 -1.77
C PHE A 116 1.12 -31.81 -0.51
N GLY A 117 0.02 -32.55 -0.44
CA GLY A 117 -0.34 -33.34 0.74
C GLY A 117 -0.70 -32.50 1.96
N PHE A 118 -1.26 -31.32 1.77
CA PHE A 118 -1.70 -30.45 2.85
C PHE A 118 -2.92 -31.04 3.57
N ALA A 119 -3.03 -30.77 4.88
CA ALA A 119 -4.18 -31.21 5.67
C ALA A 119 -5.47 -30.43 5.37
N ARG A 120 -5.35 -29.22 4.80
CA ARG A 120 -6.48 -28.31 4.57
C ARG A 120 -6.31 -27.52 3.28
N ASN A 121 -7.38 -26.85 2.86
CA ASN A 121 -7.37 -25.85 1.80
C ASN A 121 -6.67 -24.57 2.31
N HIS A 122 -5.64 -24.11 1.61
CA HIS A 122 -4.83 -22.94 2.01
C HIS A 122 -5.16 -21.67 1.20
N TYR A 123 -6.32 -21.60 0.54
CA TYR A 123 -6.66 -20.42 -0.25
C TYR A 123 -6.79 -19.16 0.62
N ASP A 124 -7.30 -19.30 1.82
CA ASP A 124 -7.39 -18.23 2.79
C ASP A 124 -6.01 -17.62 3.12
N ARG A 125 -5.02 -18.42 3.38
CA ARG A 125 -3.64 -17.96 3.59
C ARG A 125 -3.08 -17.17 2.41
N ILE A 126 -3.46 -17.51 1.18
CA ILE A 126 -3.12 -16.71 -0.01
C ILE A 126 -3.84 -15.36 0.05
N GLY A 127 -5.09 -15.33 0.51
CA GLY A 127 -5.85 -14.12 0.78
C GLY A 127 -5.11 -13.18 1.75
N HIS A 128 -4.61 -13.72 2.85
CA HIS A 128 -3.85 -12.95 3.85
C HIS A 128 -2.49 -12.45 3.32
N VAL A 129 -1.80 -13.20 2.46
CA VAL A 129 -0.63 -12.67 1.72
C VAL A 129 -1.02 -11.47 0.85
N ALA A 130 -2.12 -11.57 0.12
CA ALA A 130 -2.63 -10.45 -0.69
C ALA A 130 -3.07 -9.26 0.18
N GLN A 131 -3.71 -9.50 1.32
CA GLN A 131 -4.05 -8.49 2.33
C GLN A 131 -2.81 -7.73 2.79
N GLY A 132 -1.75 -8.44 3.16
CA GLY A 132 -0.47 -7.85 3.58
C GLY A 132 0.19 -7.02 2.48
N LEU A 133 0.15 -7.50 1.23
CA LEU A 133 0.63 -6.75 0.06
C LEU A 133 -0.12 -5.41 -0.09
N VAL A 134 -1.44 -5.43 -0.04
CA VAL A 134 -2.29 -4.23 -0.14
C VAL A 134 -2.01 -3.30 1.03
N ALA A 135 -2.06 -3.82 2.25
CA ALA A 135 -1.84 -3.03 3.47
C ALA A 135 -0.49 -2.31 3.43
N ALA A 136 0.58 -3.00 3.03
CA ALA A 136 1.92 -2.43 2.97
C ALA A 136 2.03 -1.32 1.91
N VAL A 137 1.50 -1.53 0.71
CA VAL A 137 1.57 -0.52 -0.36
C VAL A 137 0.77 0.73 0.04
N ILE A 138 -0.46 0.56 0.54
CA ILE A 138 -1.32 1.69 0.93
C ILE A 138 -0.73 2.44 2.14
N THR A 139 -0.38 1.72 3.21
CA THR A 139 0.19 2.32 4.43
C THR A 139 1.46 3.08 4.10
N ARG A 140 2.35 2.48 3.31
CA ARG A 140 3.59 3.10 2.87
C ARG A 140 3.34 4.38 2.08
N GLU A 141 2.41 4.36 1.12
CA GLU A 141 2.05 5.54 0.33
C GLU A 141 1.48 6.66 1.21
N LEU A 142 0.59 6.33 2.14
CA LEU A 142 0.00 7.29 3.07
C LEU A 142 1.07 7.90 4.00
N LEU A 143 1.94 7.08 4.57
CA LEU A 143 3.01 7.57 5.46
C LEU A 143 3.98 8.49 4.73
N VAL A 144 4.46 8.11 3.54
CA VAL A 144 5.38 8.94 2.76
C VAL A 144 4.75 10.28 2.35
N ARG A 145 3.43 10.29 2.07
CA ARG A 145 2.72 11.51 1.63
C ARG A 145 2.24 12.41 2.78
N ARG A 146 2.03 11.85 3.97
CA ARG A 146 1.34 12.54 5.08
C ARG A 146 2.19 12.75 6.30
N THR A 147 3.39 12.16 6.34
CA THR A 147 4.29 12.26 7.49
C THR A 147 5.70 12.63 7.02
N PRO A 148 6.59 13.06 7.93
CA PRO A 148 8.01 13.28 7.63
C PRO A 148 8.80 12.00 7.34
N LEU A 149 8.21 10.81 7.49
CA LEU A 149 8.88 9.54 7.26
C LEU A 149 9.38 9.43 5.82
N ARG A 150 10.63 9.02 5.68
CA ARG A 150 11.31 8.86 4.40
C ARG A 150 11.51 7.39 4.07
N PRO A 151 11.58 7.01 2.77
CA PRO A 151 11.98 5.66 2.38
C PRO A 151 13.29 5.24 3.03
N GLY A 152 13.25 4.17 3.83
CA GLY A 152 14.38 3.68 4.61
C GLY A 152 13.94 2.68 5.67
N GLY A 153 14.84 2.25 6.53
CA GLY A 153 14.58 1.22 7.54
C GLY A 153 13.43 1.56 8.49
N TRP A 154 13.36 2.80 8.98
CA TRP A 154 12.27 3.21 9.86
C TRP A 154 10.88 3.13 9.20
N LEU A 155 10.76 3.58 7.95
CA LEU A 155 9.51 3.44 7.22
C LEU A 155 9.15 1.97 7.06
N ALA A 156 10.13 1.11 6.75
CA ALA A 156 9.89 -0.32 6.62
C ALA A 156 9.37 -0.95 7.92
N VAL A 157 10.00 -0.64 9.06
CA VAL A 157 9.55 -1.12 10.38
C VAL A 157 8.13 -0.66 10.70
N VAL A 158 7.85 0.63 10.52
CA VAL A 158 6.51 1.19 10.83
C VAL A 158 5.44 0.58 9.92
N VAL A 159 5.71 0.45 8.61
CA VAL A 159 4.79 -0.22 7.68
C VAL A 159 4.53 -1.65 8.09
N THR A 160 5.57 -2.42 8.42
CA THR A 160 5.44 -3.80 8.85
C THR A 160 4.59 -3.93 10.12
N ALA A 161 4.85 -3.10 11.12
CA ALA A 161 4.09 -3.09 12.37
C ALA A 161 2.62 -2.72 12.14
N MET A 162 2.35 -1.72 11.29
CA MET A 162 0.98 -1.34 10.94
C MET A 162 0.25 -2.45 10.17
N CYS A 163 0.93 -3.13 9.25
CA CYS A 163 0.33 -4.26 8.53
C CYS A 163 -0.06 -5.40 9.47
N LEU A 164 0.81 -5.72 10.43
CA LEU A 164 0.50 -6.73 11.45
C LEU A 164 -0.69 -6.28 12.32
N GLY A 165 -0.73 -5.00 12.72
CA GLY A 165 -1.86 -4.44 13.47
C GLY A 165 -3.17 -4.46 12.68
N ILE A 166 -3.14 -4.18 11.37
CA ILE A 166 -4.31 -4.28 10.48
C ILE A 166 -4.77 -5.74 10.40
N SER A 167 -3.85 -6.70 10.19
CA SER A 167 -4.19 -8.11 10.14
C SER A 167 -4.80 -8.59 11.46
N ALA A 168 -4.17 -8.30 12.60
CA ALA A 168 -4.71 -8.64 13.91
C ALA A 168 -6.10 -8.04 14.16
N THR A 169 -6.35 -6.80 13.68
CA THR A 169 -7.67 -6.18 13.76
C THR A 169 -8.69 -6.93 12.91
N PHE A 170 -8.28 -7.42 11.73
CA PHE A 170 -9.13 -8.20 10.86
C PHE A 170 -9.54 -9.52 11.52
N GLU A 171 -8.59 -10.26 12.12
CA GLU A 171 -8.88 -11.48 12.89
C GLU A 171 -9.89 -11.23 14.03
N LEU A 172 -9.76 -10.10 14.74
CA LEU A 172 -10.73 -9.73 15.77
C LEU A 172 -12.12 -9.45 15.18
N VAL A 173 -12.21 -8.84 14.01
CA VAL A 173 -13.47 -8.62 13.31
C VAL A 173 -14.09 -9.96 12.88
N GLU A 174 -13.29 -10.90 12.41
CA GLU A 174 -13.74 -12.24 12.06
C GLU A 174 -14.32 -13.01 13.26
N VAL A 175 -13.62 -12.97 14.40
CA VAL A 175 -14.14 -13.56 15.64
C VAL A 175 -15.48 -12.96 16.03
N VAL A 176 -15.63 -11.62 15.95
CA VAL A 176 -16.90 -10.94 16.26
C VAL A 176 -18.00 -11.36 15.26
N ALA A 177 -17.67 -11.42 13.96
CA ALA A 177 -18.60 -11.88 12.93
C ALA A 177 -19.03 -13.35 13.16
N GLY A 178 -18.10 -14.21 13.55
CA GLY A 178 -18.36 -15.60 13.92
C GLY A 178 -19.31 -15.71 15.11
N LEU A 179 -19.08 -14.94 16.17
CA LEU A 179 -19.91 -14.93 17.37
C LEU A 179 -21.35 -14.45 17.10
N ILE A 180 -21.52 -13.51 16.18
CA ILE A 180 -22.84 -12.96 15.81
C ILE A 180 -23.54 -13.85 14.77
N GLY A 181 -22.78 -14.40 13.83
CA GLY A 181 -23.30 -15.13 12.65
C GLY A 181 -23.69 -16.58 12.92
N GLY A 182 -23.31 -17.16 14.05
CA GLY A 182 -23.54 -18.59 14.32
C GLY A 182 -22.94 -19.48 13.23
N GLY A 183 -23.70 -20.42 12.65
CA GLY A 183 -23.20 -21.34 11.61
C GLY A 183 -22.66 -20.67 10.35
N VAL A 184 -23.19 -19.49 9.97
CA VAL A 184 -22.62 -18.65 8.89
C VAL A 184 -21.28 -18.08 9.33
N GLY A 185 -21.16 -17.72 10.61
CA GLY A 185 -19.90 -17.24 11.18
C GLY A 185 -18.79 -18.30 11.16
N ASP A 186 -19.13 -19.55 11.46
CA ASP A 186 -18.17 -20.67 11.42
C ASP A 186 -17.65 -20.91 10.00
N ALA A 187 -18.51 -20.82 8.99
CA ALA A 187 -18.12 -20.91 7.58
C ALA A 187 -17.23 -19.73 7.15
N TYR A 188 -17.54 -18.52 7.62
CA TYR A 188 -16.76 -17.30 7.36
C TYR A 188 -15.39 -17.32 8.03
N LEU A 189 -15.28 -17.84 9.25
CA LEU A 189 -13.99 -17.98 9.94
C LEU A 189 -13.01 -18.89 9.20
N GLY A 190 -13.50 -19.84 8.42
CA GLY A 190 -12.67 -20.69 7.55
C GLY A 190 -11.58 -21.50 8.25
N THR A 191 -11.64 -21.64 9.58
CA THR A 191 -10.57 -22.25 10.40
C THR A 191 -10.26 -23.69 10.03
N GLN A 192 -11.21 -24.41 9.45
CA GLN A 192 -11.07 -25.84 9.07
C GLN A 192 -10.49 -26.70 10.20
N GLY A 193 -10.76 -26.34 11.47
CA GLY A 193 -10.30 -27.03 12.66
C GLY A 193 -8.88 -26.71 13.12
N ASP A 194 -8.21 -25.71 12.54
CA ASP A 194 -6.88 -25.25 12.97
C ASP A 194 -7.03 -24.29 14.17
N PRO A 195 -6.57 -24.66 15.39
CA PRO A 195 -6.71 -23.79 16.56
C PRO A 195 -5.80 -22.55 16.55
N VAL A 196 -4.84 -22.49 15.63
CA VAL A 196 -3.89 -21.37 15.49
C VAL A 196 -4.01 -20.70 14.13
N ASP A 197 -5.20 -20.78 13.50
CA ASP A 197 -5.48 -20.24 12.17
C ASP A 197 -5.18 -18.74 12.10
N ALA A 198 -5.75 -17.95 13.00
CA ALA A 198 -5.52 -16.51 13.09
C ALA A 198 -4.04 -16.11 13.17
N GLN A 199 -3.21 -16.93 13.88
CA GLN A 199 -1.78 -16.69 13.95
C GLN A 199 -1.07 -16.95 12.63
N TRP A 200 -1.49 -17.98 11.90
CA TRP A 200 -0.97 -18.26 10.57
C TRP A 200 -1.38 -17.16 9.58
N ASP A 201 -2.60 -16.67 9.67
CA ASP A 201 -3.12 -15.64 8.78
C ASP A 201 -2.42 -14.30 9.01
N MET A 202 -2.18 -13.92 10.27
CA MET A 202 -1.30 -12.81 10.60
C MET A 202 0.13 -13.01 10.07
N ALA A 203 0.69 -14.25 10.14
CA ALA A 203 2.01 -14.54 9.60
C ALA A 203 2.04 -14.44 8.06
N MET A 204 0.98 -14.84 7.37
CA MET A 204 0.86 -14.71 5.92
C MET A 204 0.69 -13.23 5.51
N ALA A 205 -0.09 -12.46 6.25
CA ALA A 205 -0.18 -11.01 6.03
C ALA A 205 1.18 -10.33 6.26
N LEU A 206 1.91 -10.72 7.30
CA LEU A 206 3.28 -10.24 7.52
C LEU A 206 4.20 -10.59 6.35
N LEU A 207 4.15 -11.82 5.84
CA LEU A 207 4.89 -12.25 4.64
C LEU A 207 4.54 -11.36 3.45
N GLY A 208 3.25 -11.14 3.19
CA GLY A 208 2.77 -10.26 2.12
C GLY A 208 3.31 -8.83 2.25
N ALA A 209 3.31 -8.28 3.47
CA ALA A 209 3.85 -6.95 3.74
C ALA A 209 5.36 -6.85 3.48
N LEU A 210 6.12 -7.87 3.83
CA LEU A 210 7.56 -7.94 3.56
C LEU A 210 7.82 -8.07 2.05
N LEU A 211 7.09 -8.96 1.36
CA LEU A 211 7.19 -9.12 -0.09
C LEU A 211 6.88 -7.82 -0.83
N ALA A 212 5.83 -7.10 -0.44
CA ALA A 212 5.52 -5.80 -1.03
C ALA A 212 6.68 -4.81 -0.90
N GLN A 213 7.29 -4.72 0.27
CA GLN A 213 8.39 -3.79 0.52
C GLN A 213 9.67 -4.19 -0.24
N LEU A 214 9.98 -5.48 -0.30
CA LEU A 214 11.17 -6.00 -0.98
C LEU A 214 11.04 -5.91 -2.51
N LEU A 215 9.90 -6.38 -3.05
CA LEU A 215 9.72 -6.52 -4.50
C LEU A 215 9.23 -5.23 -5.15
N LEU A 216 8.30 -4.51 -4.49
CA LEU A 216 7.66 -3.33 -5.07
C LEU A 216 8.27 -2.01 -4.58
N GLY A 217 9.03 -2.02 -3.48
CA GLY A 217 9.49 -0.80 -2.81
C GLY A 217 10.23 0.18 -3.72
N ARG A 218 11.14 -0.30 -4.59
CA ARG A 218 11.87 0.56 -5.54
C ARG A 218 10.98 1.16 -6.61
N ALA A 219 10.08 0.35 -7.20
CA ALA A 219 9.15 0.82 -8.21
C ALA A 219 8.12 1.79 -7.62
N HIS A 220 7.64 1.51 -6.41
CA HIS A 220 6.74 2.37 -5.68
C HIS A 220 7.39 3.72 -5.32
N ASN A 221 8.67 3.73 -4.88
CA ASN A 221 9.43 4.97 -4.67
C ASN A 221 9.45 5.85 -5.91
N ARG A 222 9.74 5.26 -7.09
CA ARG A 222 9.76 5.99 -8.36
C ARG A 222 8.40 6.62 -8.67
N GLN A 223 7.31 5.89 -8.44
CA GLN A 223 5.94 6.40 -8.66
C GLN A 223 5.56 7.50 -7.66
N LEU A 224 6.11 7.47 -6.45
CA LEU A 224 5.96 8.52 -5.44
C LEU A 224 6.86 9.75 -5.70
N GLY A 225 7.68 9.72 -6.77
CA GLY A 225 8.62 10.79 -7.09
C GLY A 225 9.89 10.78 -6.21
N TRP A 226 10.13 9.68 -5.49
CA TRP A 226 11.31 9.54 -4.64
C TRP A 226 12.48 8.93 -5.44
N THR A 227 13.41 9.78 -5.86
CA THR A 227 14.55 9.37 -6.73
C THR A 227 15.82 9.03 -5.96
N GLY A 228 15.78 8.99 -4.64
CA GLY A 228 16.97 8.67 -3.83
C GLY A 228 17.97 9.82 -3.68
N ALA A 229 17.68 11.01 -4.20
CA ALA A 229 18.45 12.19 -3.86
C ALA A 229 18.40 12.39 -2.34
N ALA A 230 19.56 12.49 -1.70
CA ALA A 230 19.67 12.77 -0.28
C ALA A 230 18.79 13.97 0.07
N ALA A 231 17.99 13.84 1.12
CA ALA A 231 17.29 14.99 1.64
C ALA A 231 18.31 16.10 1.87
N PRO A 232 18.00 17.36 1.51
CA PRO A 232 18.88 18.46 1.91
C PRO A 232 19.13 18.32 3.41
N ALA A 233 20.41 18.35 3.79
CA ALA A 233 20.79 18.26 5.19
C ALA A 233 19.91 19.25 5.98
N HIS A 234 19.34 18.80 7.08
CA HIS A 234 18.65 19.71 7.98
C HIS A 234 19.56 20.91 8.19
N PRO A 235 19.09 22.14 7.99
CA PRO A 235 19.89 23.29 8.37
C PRO A 235 20.32 23.08 9.83
N ALA A 236 21.61 23.14 10.07
CA ALA A 236 22.15 23.04 11.43
C ALA A 236 21.36 24.02 12.32
N PRO A 237 21.01 23.64 13.54
CA PRO A 237 20.35 24.56 14.46
C PRO A 237 21.14 25.86 14.48
N ALA A 238 20.44 26.96 14.24
CA ALA A 238 21.07 28.28 14.22
C ALA A 238 21.91 28.44 15.49
N THR A 239 23.21 28.67 15.33
CA THR A 239 24.09 28.95 16.48
C THR A 239 23.49 30.14 17.21
N PRO A 240 23.18 30.05 18.52
CA PRO A 240 22.64 31.18 19.25
C PRO A 240 23.58 32.38 19.06
N ALA A 241 23.01 33.52 18.72
CA ALA A 241 23.78 34.77 18.58
C ALA A 241 24.56 35.02 19.88
N PRO A 242 25.85 35.42 19.78
CA PRO A 242 26.62 35.76 20.97
C PRO A 242 25.89 36.86 21.77
N PRO A 243 25.91 36.78 23.09
CA PRO A 243 25.24 37.79 23.93
C PRO A 243 25.82 39.18 23.59
N PRO A 244 24.98 40.24 23.62
CA PRO A 244 25.46 41.58 23.35
C PRO A 244 26.56 41.95 24.34
N LEU A 245 27.70 42.42 23.80
CA LEU A 245 28.80 42.92 24.64
C LEU A 245 28.25 43.99 25.60
N SER A 246 28.36 43.73 26.90
CA SER A 246 27.97 44.70 27.91
C SER A 246 28.82 45.96 27.70
N ARG A 247 28.16 47.09 27.43
CA ARG A 247 28.83 48.40 27.40
C ARG A 247 29.46 48.63 28.77
N ALA A 248 30.78 48.52 28.83
CA ALA A 248 31.54 48.93 30.01
C ALA A 248 31.15 50.37 30.36
N ARG A 249 30.61 50.55 31.56
CA ARG A 249 30.34 51.90 32.10
C ARG A 249 31.64 52.66 32.17
N ARG A 250 31.74 53.80 31.47
CA ARG A 250 32.83 54.75 31.65
C ARG A 250 32.75 55.28 33.08
N PRO A 251 33.84 55.33 33.83
CA PRO A 251 33.87 56.03 35.11
C PRO A 251 33.70 57.54 34.87
N ALA A 252 32.85 58.15 35.66
CA ALA A 252 32.69 59.63 35.71
C ALA A 252 33.94 60.24 36.35
N ALA A 253 34.50 61.28 35.71
CA ALA A 253 35.52 62.11 36.24
C ALA A 253 34.90 63.24 37.09
#